data_53f5c0b23b4a91c579eab5eeb75bed2a
#
_entry.id   53f5c0b23b4a91c579eab5eeb75bed2a
#
_cell.length_a   1.000
_cell.length_b   1.000
_cell.length_c   1.000
_cell.angle_alpha   90.00
_cell.angle_beta   90.00
_cell.angle_gamma   90.00
#
_symmetry.space_group_name_H-M   'P 1'
#
loop_
_entity.id
_entity.type
_entity.pdbx_description
1 polymer ?
#
loop_
_entity_poly.entity_id
_entity_poly.type
_entity_poly.pdbx_seq_one_letter_code
_entity_poly.pdbx_strand_id
1 'polypeptide(L)'
;QFSLPPKPPAGAFDVRFSGNTKLCTTGDCLIEVMSPYKNLTISYSVVLDDSEHMTWVLTSESGKDYALKGTGEVTIPSEDRFVLNRKPVIPTTFSLHQNFPNPFNPITTLMYDLPFDAFVTFSIYDMLGREITQLVNSNQQAGFKSVQLDATDSMGKPLSAGVYLYQIQAGEFVKTRKMVLLK
;
A
#
# COMPACT_ATOMS: atom_id res chain seq x y z
N GLN A 1 19.32 26.78 -6.53
CA GLN A 1 19.20 27.16 -5.11
C GLN A 1 17.70 27.25 -4.78
N PHE A 2 17.19 26.41 -3.85
CA PHE A 2 15.76 26.27 -3.56
C PHE A 2 15.35 27.00 -2.27
N SER A 3 16.23 27.86 -1.74
CA SER A 3 15.93 28.66 -0.55
C SER A 3 14.93 29.77 -0.85
N LEU A 4 14.01 29.98 0.06
CA LEU A 4 13.04 31.05 0.06
C LEU A 4 13.61 32.32 0.73
N PRO A 5 13.07 33.50 0.42
CA PRO A 5 13.40 34.74 1.15
C PRO A 5 12.98 34.60 2.63
N PRO A 6 13.45 35.51 3.52
CA PRO A 6 13.01 35.56 4.91
C PRO A 6 11.47 35.55 5.03
N LYS A 7 10.96 35.04 6.16
CA LYS A 7 9.51 35.04 6.43
C LYS A 7 8.97 36.47 6.39
N PRO A 8 7.81 36.70 5.74
CA PRO A 8 7.16 38.00 5.73
C PRO A 8 6.64 38.38 7.13
N PRO A 9 6.22 39.64 7.34
CA PRO A 9 5.59 40.06 8.59
C PRO A 9 4.36 39.27 8.96
N ALA A 10 4.01 39.20 10.23
CA ALA A 10 2.80 38.56 10.73
C ALA A 10 1.54 39.08 10.01
N GLY A 11 0.63 38.17 9.64
CA GLY A 11 -0.59 38.49 8.91
C GLY A 11 -0.48 38.42 7.38
N ALA A 12 0.71 38.23 6.83
CA ALA A 12 0.86 37.91 5.41
C ALA A 12 0.61 36.42 5.12
N PHE A 13 0.31 36.11 3.88
CA PHE A 13 0.22 34.71 3.45
C PHE A 13 1.61 34.19 3.08
N ASP A 14 1.98 33.06 3.66
CA ASP A 14 3.25 32.38 3.38
C ASP A 14 3.12 30.87 3.61
N VAL A 15 3.69 30.08 2.70
CA VAL A 15 3.75 28.62 2.78
C VAL A 15 5.14 28.16 2.37
N ARG A 16 5.79 27.37 3.20
CA ARG A 16 7.13 26.86 2.95
C ARG A 16 7.39 25.53 3.61
N PHE A 17 8.28 24.73 3.04
CA PHE A 17 8.84 23.60 3.78
C PHE A 17 9.77 24.08 4.88
N SER A 18 9.83 23.33 5.97
CA SER A 18 10.77 23.59 7.07
C SER A 18 12.20 23.71 6.55
N GLY A 19 12.95 24.63 7.13
CA GLY A 19 14.28 24.98 6.64
C GLY A 19 14.29 26.03 5.53
N ASN A 20 13.19 26.76 5.32
CA ASN A 20 13.10 27.87 4.35
C ASN A 20 13.26 27.43 2.89
N THR A 21 12.76 26.27 2.51
CA THR A 21 12.93 25.71 1.16
C THR A 21 11.60 25.56 0.41
N LYS A 22 11.71 25.46 -0.94
CA LYS A 22 10.61 25.09 -1.85
C LYS A 22 10.56 23.60 -2.12
N LEU A 23 11.54 22.83 -1.64
CA LEU A 23 11.68 21.40 -1.87
C LEU A 23 11.79 20.66 -0.55
N CYS A 24 11.17 19.51 -0.51
CA CYS A 24 11.40 18.49 0.48
C CYS A 24 11.91 17.22 -0.20
N THR A 25 13.00 16.67 0.30
CA THR A 25 13.65 15.45 -0.21
C THR A 25 13.64 14.31 0.81
N THR A 26 13.10 14.57 1.99
CA THR A 26 12.98 13.60 3.08
C THR A 26 11.58 12.98 3.10
N GLY A 27 11.41 11.81 3.73
CA GLY A 27 10.13 11.09 3.76
C GLY A 27 8.98 11.85 4.42
N ASP A 28 9.27 12.67 5.47
CA ASP A 28 8.30 13.51 6.17
C ASP A 28 8.62 14.97 5.92
N CYS A 29 7.75 15.64 5.18
CA CYS A 29 7.93 17.03 4.78
C CYS A 29 7.08 17.94 5.65
N LEU A 30 7.70 18.58 6.63
CA LEU A 30 7.03 19.59 7.44
C LEU A 30 6.80 20.86 6.62
N ILE A 31 5.54 21.29 6.53
CA ILE A 31 5.09 22.51 5.86
C ILE A 31 4.68 23.49 6.94
N GLU A 32 5.31 24.66 6.93
CA GLU A 32 4.96 25.80 7.78
C GLU A 32 4.05 26.74 6.98
N VAL A 33 2.96 27.13 7.60
CA VAL A 33 1.94 27.99 7.00
C VAL A 33 1.73 29.21 7.87
N MET A 34 1.68 30.35 7.25
CA MET A 34 1.20 31.59 7.83
C MET A 34 0.06 32.12 6.93
N SER A 35 -1.13 32.23 7.46
CA SER A 35 -2.29 32.62 6.68
C SER A 35 -3.26 33.48 7.48
N PRO A 36 -3.72 34.61 6.93
CA PRO A 36 -4.81 35.40 7.51
C PRO A 36 -6.20 34.78 7.25
N TYR A 37 -6.26 33.72 6.44
CA TYR A 37 -7.53 33.10 6.04
C TYR A 37 -7.86 31.89 6.94
N LYS A 38 -9.17 31.63 7.12
CA LYS A 38 -9.65 30.48 7.88
C LYS A 38 -9.48 29.13 7.16
N ASN A 39 -9.47 29.17 5.84
CA ASN A 39 -9.32 27.99 5.01
C ASN A 39 -8.24 28.21 3.94
N LEU A 40 -7.61 27.12 3.56
CA LEU A 40 -6.63 27.03 2.48
C LEU A 40 -7.15 26.09 1.41
N THR A 41 -7.03 26.47 0.16
CA THR A 41 -7.23 25.57 -0.98
C THR A 41 -5.86 25.18 -1.52
N ILE A 42 -5.57 23.89 -1.54
CA ILE A 42 -4.32 23.32 -2.00
C ILE A 42 -4.59 22.56 -3.29
N SER A 43 -4.00 23.03 -4.37
CA SER A 43 -3.96 22.31 -5.66
C SER A 43 -2.74 21.39 -5.66
N TYR A 44 -2.92 20.16 -6.08
CA TYR A 44 -1.84 19.17 -6.10
C TYR A 44 -1.84 18.32 -7.37
N SER A 45 -0.66 17.85 -7.73
CA SER A 45 -0.48 16.86 -8.78
C SER A 45 0.52 15.82 -8.30
N VAL A 46 0.03 14.61 -8.11
CA VAL A 46 0.80 13.48 -7.59
C VAL A 46 1.04 12.50 -8.72
N VAL A 47 2.30 12.27 -9.05
CA VAL A 47 2.71 11.17 -9.92
C VAL A 47 2.90 9.95 -9.02
N LEU A 48 1.99 8.99 -9.14
CA LEU A 48 2.07 7.73 -8.38
C LEU A 48 2.96 6.75 -9.11
N ASP A 49 3.84 6.09 -8.37
CA ASP A 49 4.38 4.81 -8.78
C ASP A 49 3.42 3.74 -8.26
N ASP A 50 2.62 3.16 -9.15
CA ASP A 50 1.59 2.16 -8.82
C ASP A 50 2.16 0.88 -8.17
N SER A 51 3.49 0.71 -8.20
CA SER A 51 4.17 -0.48 -7.67
C SER A 51 4.24 -0.53 -6.13
N GLU A 52 4.07 0.58 -5.43
CA GLU A 52 4.36 0.66 -3.99
C GLU A 52 3.12 0.65 -3.08
N HIS A 53 1.91 0.67 -3.63
CA HIS A 53 0.67 0.77 -2.83
C HIS A 53 0.74 1.85 -1.73
N MET A 54 1.33 3.00 -2.06
CA MET A 54 1.49 4.13 -1.16
C MET A 54 0.61 5.30 -1.62
N THR A 55 0.12 6.10 -0.69
CA THR A 55 -0.58 7.35 -0.99
C THR A 55 0.09 8.51 -0.27
N TRP A 56 0.06 9.67 -0.91
CA TRP A 56 0.45 10.90 -0.25
C TRP A 56 -0.66 11.37 0.68
N VAL A 57 -0.28 11.75 1.87
CA VAL A 57 -1.20 12.25 2.91
C VAL A 57 -0.65 13.53 3.48
N LEU A 58 -1.49 14.56 3.50
CA LEU A 58 -1.24 15.80 4.21
C LEU A 58 -1.92 15.68 5.58
N THR A 59 -1.12 15.64 6.64
CA THR A 59 -1.62 15.56 8.01
C THR A 59 -1.54 16.95 8.64
N SER A 60 -2.64 17.47 9.17
CA SER A 60 -2.67 18.74 9.89
C SER A 60 -2.10 18.61 11.31
N GLU A 61 -1.80 19.74 11.96
CA GLU A 61 -1.30 19.77 13.35
C GLU A 61 -2.32 19.17 14.33
N SER A 62 -3.61 19.31 14.04
CA SER A 62 -4.71 18.66 14.79
C SER A 62 -4.82 17.14 14.56
N GLY A 63 -3.99 16.56 13.69
CA GLY A 63 -3.94 15.13 13.41
C GLY A 63 -4.92 14.65 12.34
N LYS A 64 -5.56 15.55 11.60
CA LYS A 64 -6.47 15.19 10.51
C LYS A 64 -5.71 14.90 9.22
N ASP A 65 -6.02 13.76 8.63
CA ASP A 65 -5.42 13.28 7.38
C ASP A 65 -6.25 13.68 6.15
N TYR A 66 -5.56 14.17 5.12
CA TYR A 66 -6.12 14.48 3.80
C TYR A 66 -5.33 13.70 2.74
N ALA A 67 -5.95 12.66 2.17
CA ALA A 67 -5.31 11.83 1.15
C ALA A 67 -5.26 12.57 -0.20
N LEU A 68 -4.08 12.61 -0.82
CA LEU A 68 -3.82 13.27 -2.10
C LEU A 68 -3.62 12.20 -3.17
N LYS A 69 -4.54 12.11 -4.14
CA LYS A 69 -4.50 11.11 -5.22
C LYS A 69 -4.62 11.77 -6.59
N GLY A 70 -3.68 11.48 -7.48
CA GLY A 70 -3.68 12.04 -8.83
C GLY A 70 -3.57 13.55 -8.83
N THR A 71 -4.38 14.23 -9.61
CA THR A 71 -4.43 15.70 -9.70
C THR A 71 -5.76 16.19 -9.16
N GLY A 72 -5.74 17.19 -8.28
CA GLY A 72 -6.95 17.71 -7.65
C GLY A 72 -6.72 18.91 -6.76
N GLU A 73 -7.78 19.27 -6.05
CA GLU A 73 -7.78 20.35 -5.07
C GLU A 73 -8.43 19.86 -3.78
N VAL A 74 -7.92 20.33 -2.65
CA VAL A 74 -8.49 20.09 -1.33
C VAL A 74 -8.58 21.40 -0.55
N THR A 75 -9.74 21.68 0.02
CA THR A 75 -9.93 22.81 0.93
C THR A 75 -9.89 22.33 2.37
N ILE A 76 -8.99 22.88 3.15
CA ILE A 76 -8.70 22.49 4.52
C ILE A 76 -8.73 23.73 5.44
N PRO A 77 -9.02 23.56 6.74
CA PRO A 77 -8.80 24.61 7.72
C PRO A 77 -7.34 25.05 7.73
N SER A 78 -7.11 26.36 7.92
CA SER A 78 -5.76 26.89 8.08
C SER A 78 -5.22 26.51 9.46
N GLU A 79 -4.07 25.85 9.48
CA GLU A 79 -3.29 25.53 10.66
C GLU A 79 -1.84 25.97 10.40
N ASP A 80 -1.05 26.15 11.45
CA ASP A 80 0.32 26.66 11.32
C ASP A 80 1.29 25.65 10.73
N ARG A 81 0.94 24.34 10.86
CA ARG A 81 1.80 23.24 10.43
C ARG A 81 1.01 22.11 9.79
N PHE A 82 1.61 21.57 8.75
CA PHE A 82 1.18 20.33 8.11
C PHE A 82 2.38 19.42 7.86
N VAL A 83 2.15 18.13 7.87
CA VAL A 83 3.16 17.14 7.47
C VAL A 83 2.67 16.44 6.20
N LEU A 84 3.46 16.51 5.15
CA LEU A 84 3.23 15.76 3.92
C LEU A 84 4.10 14.51 3.96
N ASN A 85 3.49 13.35 3.97
CA ASN A 85 4.18 12.07 3.98
C ASN A 85 3.49 11.02 3.10
N ARG A 86 4.14 9.88 2.93
CA ARG A 86 3.57 8.72 2.23
C ARG A 86 3.09 7.70 3.26
N LYS A 87 1.83 7.29 3.15
CA LYS A 87 1.26 6.23 3.98
C LYS A 87 0.88 5.03 3.12
N PRO A 88 1.02 3.79 3.63
CA PRO A 88 0.55 2.61 2.91
C PRO A 88 -0.96 2.69 2.69
N VAL A 89 -1.39 2.31 1.49
CA VAL A 89 -2.81 2.10 1.21
C VAL A 89 -3.21 0.77 1.82
N ILE A 90 -4.21 0.79 2.71
CA ILE A 90 -4.76 -0.42 3.31
C ILE A 90 -6.00 -0.82 2.53
N PRO A 91 -6.12 -2.09 2.09
CA PRO A 91 -7.34 -2.61 1.47
C PRO A 91 -8.54 -2.47 2.42
N THR A 92 -9.72 -2.29 1.86
CA THR A 92 -10.96 -2.20 2.66
C THR A 92 -11.65 -3.54 2.88
N THR A 93 -11.28 -4.56 2.09
CA THR A 93 -11.88 -5.90 2.12
C THR A 93 -10.82 -6.97 1.94
N PHE A 94 -11.06 -8.15 2.51
CA PHE A 94 -10.26 -9.33 2.19
C PHE A 94 -10.45 -9.73 0.72
N SER A 95 -9.36 -10.04 0.05
CA SER A 95 -9.37 -10.58 -1.31
C SER A 95 -8.31 -11.64 -1.51
N LEU A 96 -8.61 -12.61 -2.37
CA LEU A 96 -7.62 -13.53 -2.94
C LEU A 96 -7.64 -13.34 -4.45
N HIS A 97 -6.52 -12.92 -5.03
CA HIS A 97 -6.40 -12.66 -6.46
C HIS A 97 -6.05 -13.91 -7.27
N GLN A 98 -6.26 -13.85 -8.59
CA GLN A 98 -5.77 -14.88 -9.48
C GLN A 98 -4.25 -14.84 -9.49
N ASN A 99 -3.62 -16.02 -9.41
CA ASN A 99 -2.16 -16.11 -9.54
C ASN A 99 -1.68 -15.63 -10.91
N PHE A 100 -0.51 -15.03 -10.93
CA PHE A 100 0.09 -14.58 -12.19
C PHE A 100 1.59 -14.95 -12.25
N PRO A 101 2.02 -15.53 -13.36
CA PRO A 101 1.23 -15.99 -14.50
C PRO A 101 0.30 -17.17 -14.18
N ASN A 102 -0.74 -17.38 -14.99
CA ASN A 102 -1.60 -18.56 -14.98
C ASN A 102 -2.11 -18.85 -16.40
N PRO A 103 -1.73 -19.94 -17.06
CA PRO A 103 -0.86 -21.03 -16.55
C PRO A 103 0.57 -20.57 -16.23
N PHE A 104 1.28 -21.33 -15.39
CA PHE A 104 2.63 -20.98 -14.94
C PHE A 104 3.63 -22.13 -15.10
N ASN A 105 4.94 -21.80 -15.12
CA ASN A 105 6.07 -22.76 -15.18
C ASN A 105 7.39 -22.10 -14.75
N PRO A 106 8.09 -22.55 -13.73
CA PRO A 106 7.56 -23.27 -12.56
C PRO A 106 7.09 -22.30 -11.48
N ILE A 107 7.24 -20.98 -11.68
CA ILE A 107 7.04 -19.94 -10.68
C ILE A 107 5.76 -19.13 -10.98
N THR A 108 5.00 -18.84 -9.93
CA THR A 108 3.86 -17.93 -9.98
C THR A 108 3.77 -17.10 -8.71
N THR A 109 3.17 -15.93 -8.82
CA THR A 109 2.90 -15.04 -7.68
C THR A 109 1.43 -15.13 -7.30
N LEU A 110 1.18 -15.32 -6.02
CA LEU A 110 -0.13 -15.38 -5.39
C LEU A 110 -0.31 -14.08 -4.59
N MET A 111 -1.37 -13.33 -4.85
CA MET A 111 -1.63 -12.05 -4.24
C MET A 111 -2.92 -12.10 -3.42
N TYR A 112 -2.91 -11.43 -2.27
CA TYR A 112 -4.06 -11.33 -1.38
C TYR A 112 -4.05 -10.01 -0.60
N ASP A 113 -5.24 -9.58 -0.16
CA ASP A 113 -5.44 -8.31 0.50
C ASP A 113 -5.96 -8.53 1.91
N LEU A 114 -5.36 -7.83 2.88
CA LEU A 114 -5.73 -7.86 4.29
C LEU A 114 -6.17 -6.47 4.76
N PRO A 115 -7.45 -6.26 5.10
CA PRO A 115 -7.93 -4.97 5.58
C PRO A 115 -7.50 -4.64 7.01
N PHE A 116 -7.13 -5.65 7.79
CA PHE A 116 -6.57 -5.53 9.13
C PHE A 116 -5.63 -6.69 9.42
N ASP A 117 -4.85 -6.59 10.50
CA ASP A 117 -3.91 -7.62 10.93
C ASP A 117 -4.65 -8.92 11.22
N ALA A 118 -4.17 -10.02 10.66
CA ALA A 118 -4.81 -11.31 10.80
C ALA A 118 -3.79 -12.45 10.81
N PHE A 119 -4.15 -13.54 11.48
CA PHE A 119 -3.43 -14.81 11.31
C PHE A 119 -3.83 -15.41 9.97
N VAL A 120 -2.86 -15.62 9.10
CA VAL A 120 -3.06 -16.10 7.73
C VAL A 120 -2.48 -17.49 7.59
N THR A 121 -3.30 -18.41 7.09
CA THR A 121 -2.88 -19.70 6.57
C THR A 121 -3.09 -19.69 5.07
N PHE A 122 -2.03 -19.99 4.30
CA PHE A 122 -2.07 -20.05 2.84
C PHE A 122 -1.50 -21.38 2.38
N SER A 123 -2.36 -22.25 1.88
CA SER A 123 -2.02 -23.63 1.53
C SER A 123 -2.34 -23.96 0.06
N ILE A 124 -1.58 -24.87 -0.49
CA ILE A 124 -1.72 -25.44 -1.83
C ILE A 124 -2.22 -26.88 -1.71
N TYR A 125 -3.20 -27.22 -2.55
CA TYR A 125 -3.84 -28.54 -2.58
C TYR A 125 -3.82 -29.13 -3.98
N ASP A 126 -3.79 -30.45 -4.05
CA ASP A 126 -4.11 -31.17 -5.28
C ASP A 126 -5.64 -31.25 -5.51
N MET A 127 -6.05 -31.80 -6.63
CA MET A 127 -7.46 -31.96 -6.99
C MET A 127 -8.22 -32.97 -6.12
N LEU A 128 -7.52 -33.77 -5.30
CA LEU A 128 -8.09 -34.69 -4.31
C LEU A 128 -8.25 -34.05 -2.94
N GLY A 129 -7.86 -32.77 -2.79
CA GLY A 129 -7.92 -32.04 -1.52
C GLY A 129 -6.77 -32.34 -0.57
N ARG A 130 -5.71 -33.00 -1.02
CA ARG A 130 -4.53 -33.25 -0.18
C ARG A 130 -3.66 -31.99 -0.19
N GLU A 131 -3.24 -31.55 0.99
CA GLU A 131 -2.30 -30.44 1.13
C GLU A 131 -0.92 -30.86 0.59
N ILE A 132 -0.41 -30.04 -0.33
CA ILE A 132 0.91 -30.22 -0.95
C ILE A 132 1.96 -29.44 -0.19
N THR A 133 1.67 -28.18 0.11
CA THR A 133 2.56 -27.30 0.85
C THR A 133 1.79 -26.13 1.45
N GLN A 134 2.34 -25.59 2.53
CA GLN A 134 1.83 -24.40 3.20
C GLN A 134 2.82 -23.24 3.02
N LEU A 135 2.38 -22.17 2.37
CA LEU A 135 3.24 -21.04 2.02
C LEU A 135 3.32 -19.98 3.11
N VAL A 136 2.20 -19.77 3.82
CA VAL A 136 2.10 -18.82 4.93
C VAL A 136 1.35 -19.48 6.08
N ASN A 137 1.86 -19.28 7.30
CA ASN A 137 1.20 -19.71 8.54
C ASN A 137 1.65 -18.82 9.70
N SER A 138 1.22 -17.56 9.68
CA SER A 138 1.67 -16.55 10.63
C SER A 138 0.75 -15.35 10.71
N ASN A 139 0.93 -14.52 11.75
CA ASN A 139 0.33 -13.21 11.81
C ASN A 139 0.91 -12.31 10.73
N GLN A 140 0.02 -11.70 9.94
CA GLN A 140 0.34 -10.78 8.87
C GLN A 140 -0.32 -9.44 9.15
N GLN A 141 0.42 -8.35 8.92
CA GLN A 141 -0.11 -6.99 9.02
C GLN A 141 -1.04 -6.69 7.85
N ALA A 142 -1.98 -5.76 8.05
CA ALA A 142 -2.82 -5.21 7.01
C ALA A 142 -2.03 -4.76 5.78
N GLY A 143 -2.65 -4.80 4.60
CA GLY A 143 -2.05 -4.35 3.36
C GLY A 143 -2.19 -5.35 2.22
N PHE A 144 -1.64 -4.97 1.06
CA PHE A 144 -1.51 -5.82 -0.12
C PHE A 144 -0.32 -6.76 0.07
N LYS A 145 -0.55 -8.05 -0.09
CA LYS A 145 0.45 -9.10 0.16
C LYS A 145 0.68 -9.94 -1.08
N SER A 146 1.89 -10.43 -1.21
CA SER A 146 2.23 -11.40 -2.24
C SER A 146 3.13 -12.48 -1.67
N VAL A 147 2.96 -13.70 -2.19
CA VAL A 147 3.84 -14.84 -1.93
C VAL A 147 4.14 -15.54 -3.23
N GLN A 148 5.37 -15.94 -3.41
CA GLN A 148 5.82 -16.66 -4.59
C GLN A 148 5.73 -18.16 -4.34
N LEU A 149 5.14 -18.89 -5.30
CA LEU A 149 5.15 -20.34 -5.34
C LEU A 149 6.12 -20.77 -6.41
N ASP A 150 7.14 -21.52 -6.01
CA ASP A 150 7.91 -22.41 -6.89
C ASP A 150 7.21 -23.77 -6.88
N ALA A 151 7.01 -24.39 -8.04
CA ALA A 151 6.25 -25.63 -8.22
C ALA A 151 6.93 -26.85 -7.57
N THR A 152 7.11 -26.79 -6.26
CA THR A 152 7.68 -27.88 -5.43
C THR A 152 6.75 -28.20 -4.26
N ASP A 153 6.81 -29.44 -3.77
CA ASP A 153 6.14 -29.83 -2.54
C ASP A 153 6.95 -29.40 -1.29
N SER A 154 6.45 -29.71 -0.11
CA SER A 154 7.08 -29.39 1.17
C SER A 154 8.46 -30.04 1.36
N MET A 155 8.82 -31.04 0.55
CA MET A 155 10.14 -31.72 0.54
C MET A 155 11.07 -31.16 -0.58
N GLY A 156 10.63 -30.14 -1.32
CA GLY A 156 11.39 -29.59 -2.44
C GLY A 156 11.33 -30.41 -3.73
N LYS A 157 10.43 -31.40 -3.83
CA LYS A 157 10.26 -32.22 -5.01
C LYS A 157 9.37 -31.48 -6.03
N PRO A 158 9.76 -31.40 -7.32
CA PRO A 158 8.94 -30.77 -8.35
C PRO A 158 7.56 -31.39 -8.46
N LEU A 159 6.54 -30.53 -8.57
CA LEU A 159 5.17 -30.92 -8.82
C LEU A 159 4.99 -31.36 -10.28
N SER A 160 4.03 -32.24 -10.52
CA SER A 160 3.64 -32.64 -11.87
C SER A 160 2.78 -31.55 -12.52
N ALA A 161 2.86 -31.41 -13.85
CA ALA A 161 1.93 -30.58 -14.58
C ALA A 161 0.48 -30.97 -14.26
N GLY A 162 -0.38 -29.99 -14.07
CA GLY A 162 -1.75 -30.25 -13.69
C GLY A 162 -2.47 -29.04 -13.10
N VAL A 163 -3.67 -29.29 -12.59
CA VAL A 163 -4.48 -28.29 -11.88
C VAL A 163 -4.28 -28.45 -10.38
N TYR A 164 -4.06 -27.34 -9.72
CA TYR A 164 -3.92 -27.21 -8.28
C TYR A 164 -4.89 -26.18 -7.74
N LEU A 165 -5.20 -26.28 -6.46
CA LEU A 165 -6.01 -25.32 -5.73
C LEU A 165 -5.09 -24.58 -4.74
N TYR A 166 -5.34 -23.30 -4.55
CA TYR A 166 -4.76 -22.55 -3.46
C TYR A 166 -5.85 -21.90 -2.63
N GLN A 167 -5.66 -21.96 -1.32
CA GLN A 167 -6.62 -21.45 -0.35
C GLN A 167 -5.94 -20.52 0.63
N ILE A 168 -6.58 -19.39 0.90
CA ILE A 168 -6.27 -18.54 2.03
C ILE A 168 -7.33 -18.68 3.10
N GLN A 169 -6.90 -18.70 4.35
CA GLN A 169 -7.75 -18.52 5.53
C GLN A 169 -7.16 -17.37 6.35
N ALA A 170 -7.98 -16.35 6.65
CA ALA A 170 -7.63 -15.20 7.45
C ALA A 170 -8.81 -14.87 8.39
N GLY A 171 -8.74 -15.36 9.64
CA GLY A 171 -9.89 -15.37 10.54
C GLY A 171 -11.06 -16.16 9.95
N GLU A 172 -12.23 -15.51 9.79
CA GLU A 172 -13.42 -16.13 9.19
C GLU A 172 -13.40 -16.11 7.65
N PHE A 173 -12.51 -15.32 7.05
CA PHE A 173 -12.40 -15.28 5.58
C PHE A 173 -11.68 -16.52 5.07
N VAL A 174 -12.38 -17.28 4.23
CA VAL A 174 -11.82 -18.43 3.51
C VAL A 174 -12.14 -18.29 2.03
N LYS A 175 -11.12 -18.36 1.18
CA LYS A 175 -11.27 -18.31 -0.26
C LYS A 175 -10.32 -19.28 -0.95
N THR A 176 -10.85 -19.98 -1.95
CA THR A 176 -10.09 -20.92 -2.77
C THR A 176 -10.13 -20.50 -4.24
N ARG A 177 -9.01 -20.68 -4.94
CA ARG A 177 -8.89 -20.51 -6.39
C ARG A 177 -8.10 -21.64 -7.01
N LYS A 178 -8.21 -21.79 -8.32
CA LYS A 178 -7.47 -22.78 -9.12
C LYS A 178 -6.31 -22.14 -9.86
N MET A 179 -5.25 -22.91 -10.05
CA MET A 179 -4.10 -22.56 -10.89
C MET A 179 -3.71 -23.76 -11.76
N VAL A 180 -3.01 -23.48 -12.86
CA VAL A 180 -2.57 -24.50 -13.84
C VAL A 180 -1.05 -24.45 -13.96
N LEU A 181 -0.40 -25.55 -13.59
CA LEU A 181 1.04 -25.73 -13.76
C LEU A 181 1.30 -26.42 -15.12
N LEU A 182 2.11 -25.80 -15.94
CA LEU A 182 2.67 -26.41 -17.15
C LEU A 182 3.98 -27.13 -16.85
N LYS A 183 4.42 -27.92 -17.79
CA LYS A 183 5.72 -28.61 -17.69
C LYS A 183 6.75 -27.94 -18.59
#